data_d1e945e1481de34b20338fa208410fa8
#
_entry.id   d1e945e1481de34b20338fa208410fa8
#
_cell.length_a   1.000
_cell.length_b   1.000
_cell.length_c   1.000
_cell.angle_alpha   90.00
_cell.angle_beta   90.00
_cell.angle_gamma   90.00
#
_symmetry.space_group_name_H-M   'P 1'
#
loop_
_entity.id
_entity.type
_entity.pdbx_description
1 polymer ?
#
loop_
_entity_poly.entity_id
_entity_poly.type
_entity_poly.pdbx_seq_one_letter_code
_entity_poly.pdbx_strand_id
1 'polypeptide(L)'
;MADRTSSSITIKAAKADIMAVIADLEAYPEWASGIREFTVQETGPDGRALRGRLTFDGGPFSDTVGLAYTWDGDDRVSWELVEKGTVVTGLHGTYALAEAGGGTEVTYELAVDVRVPMIGMVKRKGEKRIIDSALKGLKRRAER
;
A
#
# COMPACT_ATOMS: atom_id res chain seq x y z
N MET A 1 -1.09 20.74 -3.92
CA MET A 1 -1.02 19.70 -2.87
C MET A 1 -1.88 18.53 -3.28
N ALA A 2 -1.32 17.32 -3.27
CA ALA A 2 -2.08 16.14 -3.65
C ALA A 2 -3.10 15.82 -2.55
N ASP A 3 -4.35 15.63 -2.95
CA ASP A 3 -5.37 15.15 -2.04
C ASP A 3 -5.14 13.67 -1.78
N ARG A 4 -5.31 13.26 -0.54
CA ARG A 4 -5.19 11.86 -0.17
C ARG A 4 -6.53 11.17 -0.31
N THR A 5 -6.49 9.97 -0.88
CA THR A 5 -7.66 9.10 -0.95
C THR A 5 -7.50 8.05 0.15
N SER A 6 -8.56 7.80 0.88
CA SER A 6 -8.49 6.87 2.01
C SER A 6 -9.74 6.01 2.08
N SER A 7 -9.56 4.80 2.62
CA SER A 7 -10.66 3.87 2.88
C SER A 7 -10.27 2.97 4.04
N SER A 8 -11.28 2.38 4.68
CA SER A 8 -11.07 1.49 5.84
C SER A 8 -11.87 0.22 5.68
N ILE A 9 -11.39 -0.84 6.32
CA ILE A 9 -12.08 -2.12 6.37
C ILE A 9 -11.81 -2.76 7.74
N THR A 10 -12.76 -3.52 8.25
CA THR A 10 -12.56 -4.29 9.48
C THR A 10 -12.18 -5.72 9.11
N ILE A 11 -11.09 -6.21 9.68
CA ILE A 11 -10.57 -7.56 9.43
C ILE A 11 -10.63 -8.35 10.74
N LYS A 12 -11.14 -9.57 10.68
CA LYS A 12 -11.24 -10.45 11.86
C LYS A 12 -9.91 -11.16 12.10
N ALA A 13 -8.92 -10.38 12.50
CA ALA A 13 -7.59 -10.87 12.82
C ALA A 13 -6.91 -9.88 13.75
N ALA A 14 -5.88 -10.33 14.45
CA ALA A 14 -5.10 -9.47 15.34
C ALA A 14 -4.17 -8.56 14.53
N LYS A 15 -3.85 -7.39 15.08
CA LYS A 15 -2.95 -6.43 14.43
C LYS A 15 -1.62 -7.08 14.00
N ALA A 16 -1.04 -7.89 14.86
CA ALA A 16 0.24 -8.53 14.56
C ALA A 16 0.14 -9.44 13.34
N ASP A 17 -0.95 -10.20 13.22
CA ASP A 17 -1.15 -11.10 12.10
C ASP A 17 -1.35 -10.34 10.79
N ILE A 18 -2.11 -9.25 10.85
CA ILE A 18 -2.36 -8.40 9.69
C ILE A 18 -1.06 -7.70 9.26
N MET A 19 -0.32 -7.15 10.23
CA MET A 19 0.93 -6.46 9.91
C MET A 19 1.97 -7.43 9.35
N ALA A 20 1.96 -8.69 9.77
CA ALA A 20 2.84 -9.72 9.19
C ALA A 20 2.55 -9.92 7.70
N VAL A 21 1.28 -9.89 7.30
CA VAL A 21 0.90 -9.97 5.87
C VAL A 21 1.37 -8.72 5.13
N ILE A 22 1.16 -7.55 5.70
CA ILE A 22 1.59 -6.27 5.12
C ILE A 22 3.12 -6.21 4.99
N ALA A 23 3.84 -6.77 5.94
CA ALA A 23 5.30 -6.74 5.94
C ALA A 23 5.93 -7.69 4.92
N ASP A 24 5.19 -8.67 4.43
CA ASP A 24 5.67 -9.62 3.43
C ASP A 24 5.45 -9.05 2.03
N LEU A 25 6.29 -8.10 1.65
CA LEU A 25 6.10 -7.30 0.44
C LEU A 25 6.20 -8.12 -0.84
N GLU A 26 7.08 -9.12 -0.88
CA GLU A 26 7.27 -9.92 -2.08
C GLU A 26 6.10 -10.85 -2.37
N ALA A 27 5.23 -11.05 -1.39
CA ALA A 27 4.00 -11.83 -1.57
C ALA A 27 2.81 -10.98 -2.02
N TYR A 28 2.96 -9.66 -2.12
CA TYR A 28 1.85 -8.76 -2.50
C TYR A 28 1.13 -9.16 -3.79
N PRO A 29 1.81 -9.63 -4.85
CA PRO A 29 1.08 -10.06 -6.05
C PRO A 29 0.08 -11.18 -5.80
N GLU A 30 0.23 -11.93 -4.71
CA GLU A 30 -0.67 -13.04 -4.40
C GLU A 30 -2.02 -12.57 -3.86
N TRP A 31 -2.10 -11.37 -3.30
CA TRP A 31 -3.35 -10.88 -2.70
C TRP A 31 -3.73 -9.45 -3.09
N ALA A 32 -2.81 -8.64 -3.56
CA ALA A 32 -3.09 -7.26 -3.98
C ALA A 32 -3.14 -7.23 -5.51
N SER A 33 -4.33 -7.29 -6.08
CA SER A 33 -4.51 -7.54 -7.51
C SER A 33 -3.89 -6.50 -8.44
N GLY A 34 -3.65 -5.29 -7.96
CA GLY A 34 -2.99 -4.25 -8.75
C GLY A 34 -1.48 -4.32 -8.75
N ILE A 35 -0.90 -5.19 -7.93
CA ILE A 35 0.55 -5.30 -7.81
C ILE A 35 1.03 -6.52 -8.59
N ARG A 36 1.94 -6.29 -9.55
CA ARG A 36 2.48 -7.35 -10.40
C ARG A 36 3.75 -7.94 -9.82
N GLU A 37 4.60 -7.10 -9.22
CA GLU A 37 5.88 -7.55 -8.70
C GLU A 37 6.36 -6.61 -7.60
N PHE A 38 7.00 -7.16 -6.59
CA PHE A 38 7.64 -6.38 -5.55
C PHE A 38 8.97 -7.05 -5.19
N THR A 39 10.06 -6.27 -5.23
CA THR A 39 11.39 -6.74 -4.88
C THR A 39 11.93 -5.93 -3.72
N VAL A 40 12.27 -6.59 -2.62
CA VAL A 40 12.88 -5.94 -1.46
C VAL A 40 14.35 -5.68 -1.77
N GLN A 41 14.77 -4.43 -1.63
CA GLN A 41 16.15 -4.02 -1.93
C GLN A 41 17.00 -3.83 -0.67
N GLU A 42 16.36 -3.45 0.43
CA GLU A 42 17.06 -3.22 1.70
C GLU A 42 16.17 -3.64 2.84
N THR A 43 16.71 -4.37 3.81
CA THR A 43 15.98 -4.89 4.96
C THR A 43 16.60 -4.33 6.24
N GLY A 44 15.75 -3.94 7.19
CA GLY A 44 16.19 -3.43 8.48
C GLY A 44 16.55 -4.54 9.47
N PRO A 45 17.05 -4.17 10.66
CA PRO A 45 17.47 -5.15 11.65
C PRO A 45 16.32 -6.01 12.20
N ASP A 46 15.09 -5.56 12.07
CA ASP A 46 13.90 -6.30 12.48
C ASP A 46 13.36 -7.24 11.40
N GLY A 47 14.03 -7.32 10.26
CA GLY A 47 13.59 -8.14 9.12
C GLY A 47 12.58 -7.48 8.21
N ARG A 48 12.12 -6.29 8.52
CA ARG A 48 11.17 -5.55 7.69
C ARG A 48 11.90 -4.73 6.63
N ALA A 49 11.26 -4.58 5.47
CA ALA A 49 11.87 -3.87 4.35
C ALA A 49 12.02 -2.39 4.63
N LEU A 50 13.16 -1.82 4.31
CA LEU A 50 13.39 -0.37 4.33
C LEU A 50 13.24 0.23 2.95
N ARG A 51 13.57 -0.53 1.90
CA ARG A 51 13.43 -0.09 0.52
C ARG A 51 13.00 -1.25 -0.36
N GLY A 52 12.20 -0.93 -1.36
CA GLY A 52 11.74 -1.92 -2.33
C GLY A 52 11.38 -1.28 -3.65
N ARG A 53 11.28 -2.14 -4.67
CA ARG A 53 10.88 -1.75 -6.01
C ARG A 53 9.55 -2.39 -6.33
N LEU A 54 8.60 -1.57 -6.73
CA LEU A 54 7.21 -1.96 -6.96
C LEU A 54 6.84 -1.77 -8.42
N THR A 55 6.30 -2.82 -9.05
CA THR A 55 5.65 -2.74 -10.36
C THR A 55 4.15 -2.94 -10.15
N PHE A 56 3.36 -1.98 -10.58
CA PHE A 56 1.92 -2.02 -10.37
C PHE A 56 1.12 -1.59 -11.58
N ASP A 57 -0.13 -2.03 -11.61
CA ASP A 57 -1.10 -1.68 -12.64
C ASP A 57 -2.41 -1.34 -11.93
N GLY A 58 -2.66 -0.07 -11.71
CA GLY A 58 -3.83 0.44 -10.99
C GLY A 58 -4.88 1.05 -11.92
N GLY A 59 -4.95 0.59 -13.16
CA GLY A 59 -5.87 1.15 -14.15
C GLY A 59 -5.22 2.35 -14.85
N PRO A 60 -5.56 3.60 -14.45
CA PRO A 60 -4.92 4.77 -15.06
C PRO A 60 -3.45 4.93 -14.67
N PHE A 61 -2.99 4.21 -13.63
CA PHE A 61 -1.60 4.26 -13.18
C PHE A 61 -0.95 2.90 -13.39
N SER A 62 0.08 2.83 -14.22
CA SER A 62 0.89 1.63 -14.38
C SER A 62 2.34 2.07 -14.44
N ASP A 63 3.18 1.53 -13.57
CA ASP A 63 4.56 1.97 -13.49
C ASP A 63 5.41 1.05 -12.61
N THR A 64 6.71 1.33 -12.60
CA THR A 64 7.66 0.72 -11.68
C THR A 64 8.35 1.84 -10.92
N VAL A 65 8.32 1.78 -9.60
CA VAL A 65 8.84 2.84 -8.72
C VAL A 65 9.64 2.25 -7.58
N GLY A 66 10.53 3.06 -7.01
CA GLY A 66 11.24 2.71 -5.79
C GLY A 66 10.61 3.39 -4.59
N LEU A 67 10.42 2.65 -3.51
CA LEU A 67 9.76 3.10 -2.29
C LEU A 67 10.66 2.92 -1.08
N ALA A 68 10.55 3.85 -0.13
CA ALA A 68 11.18 3.73 1.18
C ALA A 68 10.09 3.58 2.24
N TYR A 69 10.31 2.70 3.20
CA TYR A 69 9.33 2.32 4.22
C TYR A 69 9.74 2.77 5.61
N THR A 70 8.76 3.20 6.38
CA THR A 70 8.90 3.54 7.81
C THR A 70 7.87 2.73 8.58
N TRP A 71 8.32 1.94 9.56
CA TRP A 71 7.47 1.04 10.35
C TRP A 71 7.31 1.58 11.77
N ASP A 72 6.09 1.49 12.29
CA ASP A 72 5.78 1.84 13.67
C ASP A 72 5.13 0.61 14.33
N GLY A 73 5.95 -0.38 14.68
CA GLY A 73 5.47 -1.62 15.27
C GLY A 73 4.43 -2.30 14.39
N ASP A 74 3.33 -2.71 15.01
CA ASP A 74 2.19 -3.31 14.29
C ASP A 74 1.05 -2.32 14.12
N ASP A 75 1.26 -1.05 14.46
CA ASP A 75 0.22 -0.02 14.40
C ASP A 75 0.18 0.70 13.06
N ARG A 76 1.32 0.88 12.41
CA ARG A 76 1.38 1.74 11.24
C ARG A 76 2.60 1.43 10.39
N VAL A 77 2.44 1.58 9.07
CA VAL A 77 3.55 1.60 8.12
C VAL A 77 3.27 2.68 7.09
N SER A 78 4.30 3.43 6.73
CA SER A 78 4.22 4.46 5.68
C SER A 78 5.29 4.20 4.65
N TRP A 79 5.03 4.61 3.41
CA TRP A 79 6.02 4.53 2.36
C TRP A 79 5.96 5.76 1.47
N GLU A 80 7.09 6.10 0.89
CA GLU A 80 7.24 7.27 0.02
C GLU A 80 8.07 6.91 -1.19
N LEU A 81 7.80 7.62 -2.28
CA LEU A 81 8.57 7.47 -3.50
C LEU A 81 9.97 8.01 -3.29
N VAL A 82 10.98 7.19 -3.58
CA VAL A 82 12.39 7.60 -3.58
C VAL A 82 13.04 7.42 -4.95
N GLU A 83 12.40 6.67 -5.83
CA GLU A 83 12.87 6.48 -7.21
C GLU A 83 11.66 6.61 -8.13
N LYS A 84 11.68 7.65 -8.96
CA LYS A 84 10.57 7.95 -9.87
C LYS A 84 10.45 6.88 -10.95
N GLY A 85 9.20 6.63 -11.35
CA GLY A 85 8.92 5.81 -12.50
C GLY A 85 8.83 6.66 -13.77
N THR A 86 8.23 6.09 -14.80
CA THR A 86 8.02 6.79 -16.06
C THR A 86 6.84 7.77 -15.98
N VAL A 87 5.80 7.38 -15.26
CA VAL A 87 4.54 8.13 -15.14
C VAL A 87 4.41 8.76 -13.76
N VAL A 88 4.71 7.99 -12.71
CA VAL A 88 4.53 8.41 -11.31
C VAL A 88 5.72 9.25 -10.86
N THR A 89 5.44 10.47 -10.41
CA THR A 89 6.46 11.42 -9.94
C THR A 89 6.39 11.64 -8.44
N GLY A 90 5.35 11.19 -7.77
CA GLY A 90 5.20 11.24 -6.32
C GLY A 90 4.25 10.16 -5.86
N LEU A 91 4.53 9.59 -4.70
CA LEU A 91 3.65 8.58 -4.11
C LEU A 91 3.88 8.55 -2.61
N HIS A 92 2.79 8.56 -1.86
CA HIS A 92 2.81 8.38 -0.42
C HIS A 92 1.66 7.47 -0.03
N GLY A 93 1.94 6.47 0.77
CA GLY A 93 0.92 5.56 1.25
C GLY A 93 1.09 5.24 2.73
N THR A 94 0.01 4.85 3.37
CA THR A 94 0.00 4.50 4.79
C THR A 94 -1.04 3.42 5.05
N TYR A 95 -0.67 2.40 5.82
CA TYR A 95 -1.61 1.51 6.51
C TYR A 95 -1.58 1.86 7.99
N ALA A 96 -2.75 2.10 8.59
CA ALA A 96 -2.88 2.31 10.03
C ALA A 96 -3.86 1.27 10.57
N LEU A 97 -3.47 0.59 11.64
CA LEU A 97 -4.23 -0.50 12.24
C LEU A 97 -4.68 -0.11 13.65
N ALA A 98 -5.97 -0.28 13.95
CA ALA A 98 -6.53 0.02 15.25
C ALA A 98 -7.46 -1.13 15.69
N GLU A 99 -7.41 -1.49 16.94
CA GLU A 99 -8.30 -2.53 17.47
C GLU A 99 -9.76 -2.09 17.32
N ALA A 100 -10.64 -3.01 16.93
CA ALA A 100 -12.04 -2.74 16.71
C ALA A 100 -12.86 -4.00 17.00
N GLY A 101 -13.59 -4.00 18.10
CA GLY A 101 -14.56 -5.01 18.48
C GLY A 101 -14.40 -6.44 17.94
N GLY A 102 -13.38 -7.16 18.37
CA GLY A 102 -13.12 -8.54 17.92
C GLY A 102 -12.26 -8.66 16.68
N GLY A 103 -11.68 -7.57 16.21
CA GLY A 103 -10.81 -7.57 15.06
C GLY A 103 -9.97 -6.32 15.00
N THR A 104 -9.63 -5.91 13.79
CA THR A 104 -8.78 -4.74 13.55
C THR A 104 -9.38 -3.90 12.43
N GLU A 105 -9.46 -2.59 12.64
CA GLU A 105 -9.80 -1.67 11.58
C GLU A 105 -8.50 -1.28 10.88
N VAL A 106 -8.46 -1.48 9.57
CA VAL A 106 -7.31 -1.13 8.73
C VAL A 106 -7.70 0.04 7.85
N THR A 107 -6.97 1.13 7.95
CA THR A 107 -7.15 2.32 7.12
C THR A 107 -5.97 2.42 6.16
N TYR A 108 -6.26 2.56 4.88
CA TYR A 108 -5.26 2.75 3.83
C TYR A 108 -5.45 4.13 3.23
N GLU A 109 -4.41 4.95 3.28
CA GLU A 109 -4.39 6.26 2.62
C GLU A 109 -3.37 6.22 1.50
N LEU A 110 -3.71 6.86 0.38
CA LEU A 110 -2.83 6.89 -0.79
C LEU A 110 -2.92 8.23 -1.49
N ALA A 111 -1.77 8.79 -1.86
CA ALA A 111 -1.67 9.96 -2.72
C ALA A 111 -0.66 9.66 -3.80
N VAL A 112 -1.03 9.89 -5.05
CA VAL A 112 -0.18 9.65 -6.22
C VAL A 112 -0.11 10.91 -7.05
N ASP A 113 1.11 11.32 -7.44
CA ASP A 113 1.31 12.39 -8.41
C ASP A 113 1.85 11.78 -9.69
N VAL A 114 1.37 12.28 -10.82
CA VAL A 114 1.73 11.76 -12.14
C VAL A 114 2.26 12.88 -13.02
N ARG A 115 3.13 12.50 -13.97
CA ARG A 115 3.77 13.44 -14.89
C ARG A 115 2.76 14.13 -15.80
N VAL A 116 1.78 13.36 -16.29
CA VAL A 116 0.74 13.88 -17.18
C VAL A 116 -0.42 14.38 -16.32
N PRO A 117 -0.88 15.63 -16.50
CA PRO A 117 -2.01 16.12 -15.72
C PRO A 117 -3.24 15.23 -15.90
N MET A 118 -3.88 14.92 -14.80
CA MET A 118 -5.13 14.16 -14.78
C MET A 118 -6.19 14.98 -14.09
N ILE A 119 -7.43 14.83 -14.56
CA ILE A 119 -8.58 15.37 -13.86
C ILE A 119 -8.62 14.72 -12.46
N GLY A 120 -8.81 15.54 -11.42
CA GLY A 120 -8.80 15.04 -10.04
C GLY A 120 -9.72 13.85 -9.80
N MET A 121 -10.88 13.83 -10.45
CA MET A 121 -11.81 12.71 -10.34
C MET A 121 -11.23 11.40 -10.87
N VAL A 122 -10.55 11.44 -12.00
CA VAL A 122 -9.91 10.24 -12.59
C VAL A 122 -8.79 9.74 -11.70
N LYS A 123 -8.00 10.66 -11.18
CA LYS A 123 -6.90 10.33 -10.27
C LYS A 123 -7.42 9.67 -9.00
N ARG A 124 -8.48 10.22 -8.38
CA ARG A 124 -9.08 9.66 -7.17
C ARG A 124 -9.69 8.28 -7.42
N LYS A 125 -10.28 8.06 -8.61
CA LYS A 125 -10.81 6.73 -8.96
C LYS A 125 -9.69 5.71 -9.06
N GLY A 126 -8.56 6.08 -9.64
CA GLY A 126 -7.39 5.20 -9.71
C GLY A 126 -6.85 4.86 -8.33
N GLU A 127 -6.68 5.88 -7.49
CA GLU A 127 -6.22 5.68 -6.10
C GLU A 127 -7.20 4.80 -5.33
N LYS A 128 -8.50 5.07 -5.43
CA LYS A 128 -9.51 4.29 -4.72
C LYS A 128 -9.56 2.85 -5.18
N ARG A 129 -9.38 2.60 -6.46
CA ARG A 129 -9.33 1.24 -7.01
C ARG A 129 -8.16 0.46 -6.42
N ILE A 130 -6.99 1.09 -6.32
CA ILE A 130 -5.81 0.49 -5.70
C ILE A 130 -6.10 0.17 -4.23
N ILE A 131 -6.63 1.13 -3.50
CA ILE A 131 -6.95 0.99 -2.07
C ILE A 131 -7.97 -0.12 -1.84
N ASP A 132 -9.09 -0.11 -2.55
CA ASP A 132 -10.16 -1.08 -2.35
C ASP A 132 -9.69 -2.50 -2.69
N SER A 133 -8.94 -2.63 -3.76
CA SER A 133 -8.38 -3.93 -4.16
C SER A 133 -7.40 -4.46 -3.11
N ALA A 134 -6.55 -3.60 -2.59
CA ALA A 134 -5.58 -3.97 -1.56
C ALA A 134 -6.28 -4.36 -0.26
N LEU A 135 -7.25 -3.58 0.20
CA LEU A 135 -7.97 -3.88 1.45
C LEU A 135 -8.76 -5.17 1.37
N LYS A 136 -9.44 -5.42 0.25
CA LYS A 136 -10.18 -6.67 0.06
C LYS A 136 -9.25 -7.87 0.01
N GLY A 137 -8.13 -7.74 -0.68
CA GLY A 137 -7.13 -8.79 -0.75
C GLY A 137 -6.50 -9.07 0.62
N LEU A 138 -6.17 -8.01 1.34
CA LEU A 138 -5.59 -8.12 2.69
C LEU A 138 -6.56 -8.83 3.64
N LYS A 139 -7.84 -8.44 3.63
CA LYS A 139 -8.87 -9.07 4.47
C LYS A 139 -8.96 -10.57 4.19
N ARG A 140 -9.04 -10.93 2.91
CA ARG A 140 -9.12 -12.33 2.49
C ARG A 140 -7.90 -13.12 2.94
N ARG A 141 -6.71 -12.54 2.79
CA ARG A 141 -5.45 -13.18 3.16
C ARG A 141 -5.32 -13.37 4.67
N ALA A 142 -5.65 -12.33 5.44
CA ALA A 142 -5.50 -12.34 6.89
C ALA A 142 -6.54 -13.19 7.61
N GLU A 143 -7.71 -13.37 7.01
CA GLU A 143 -8.80 -14.18 7.60
C GLU A 143 -8.76 -15.65 7.19
N ARG A 144 -7.78 -16.05 6.43
CA ARG A 144 -7.63 -17.45 5.99
C ARG A 144 -7.35 -18.38 7.14
#